data_a35f42acdc92d55e837dd0443c96e08b
#
_entry.id   a35f42acdc92d55e837dd0443c96e08b
#
_cell.length_a   1.000
_cell.length_b   1.000
_cell.length_c   1.000
_cell.angle_alpha   90.00
_cell.angle_beta   90.00
_cell.angle_gamma   90.00
#
_symmetry.space_group_name_H-M   'P 1'
#
loop_
_entity.id
_entity.type
_entity.pdbx_description
1 polymer ?
#
loop_
_entity_poly.entity_id
_entity_poly.type
_entity_poly.pdbx_seq_one_letter_code
_entity_poly.pdbx_strand_id
1 'polypeptide(L)'
;MKLIFCLDKNNGMLFAGKRQSRDSILYEELLKRIGECKLWISSYSASLFPQMSNIIIDDDYCSKATENEYCFIENKGYEIDNCKSVIIYKWNRLYPSDTSFNIDLKKNGFKLTLKRDFVGNSHEKITEEIYERV
;
A
#
# COMPACT_ATOMS: atom_id res chain seq x y z
N MET A 1 2.96 0.35 -13.25
CA MET A 1 2.10 0.61 -12.06
C MET A 1 2.94 0.79 -10.81
N LYS A 2 2.36 1.38 -9.80
CA LYS A 2 2.99 1.60 -8.50
C LYS A 2 2.13 0.90 -7.45
N LEU A 3 2.75 0.12 -6.57
CA LEU A 3 2.04 -0.67 -5.57
C LEU A 3 2.11 -0.01 -4.19
N ILE A 4 1.02 -0.09 -3.44
CA ILE A 4 0.93 0.48 -2.09
C ILE A 4 0.55 -0.63 -1.11
N PHE A 5 1.31 -0.74 -0.03
CA PHE A 5 1.11 -1.73 1.03
C PHE A 5 1.04 -1.06 2.40
N CYS A 6 0.29 -1.67 3.32
CA CYS A 6 0.33 -1.35 4.75
C CYS A 6 0.87 -2.56 5.48
N LEU A 7 1.97 -2.40 6.22
CA LEU A 7 2.69 -3.50 6.86
C LEU A 7 2.91 -3.24 8.35
N ASP A 8 2.89 -4.29 9.15
CA ASP A 8 3.29 -4.21 10.56
C ASP A 8 4.81 -4.34 10.72
N LYS A 9 5.30 -4.44 11.95
CA LYS A 9 6.74 -4.53 12.25
C LYS A 9 7.42 -5.76 11.64
N ASN A 10 6.68 -6.83 11.40
CA ASN A 10 7.20 -8.07 10.80
C ASN A 10 6.77 -8.23 9.35
N ASN A 11 6.45 -7.13 8.67
CA ASN A 11 5.96 -7.12 7.29
C ASN A 11 4.66 -7.89 7.10
N GLY A 12 3.86 -8.02 8.17
CA GLY A 12 2.55 -8.64 8.09
C GLY A 12 1.55 -7.80 7.32
N MET A 13 0.67 -8.44 6.58
CA MET A 13 -0.37 -7.81 5.77
C MET A 13 -1.77 -8.11 6.27
N LEU A 14 -2.05 -9.39 6.53
CA LEU A 14 -3.38 -9.88 6.88
C LEU A 14 -3.30 -10.92 7.99
N PHE A 15 -4.40 -11.07 8.70
CA PHE A 15 -4.63 -12.18 9.62
C PHE A 15 -6.04 -12.71 9.43
N ALA A 16 -6.16 -14.02 9.20
CA ALA A 16 -7.45 -14.70 8.95
C ALA A 16 -8.26 -14.03 7.83
N GLY A 17 -7.59 -13.60 6.76
CA GLY A 17 -8.20 -12.93 5.62
C GLY A 17 -8.64 -11.50 5.86
N LYS A 18 -8.28 -10.90 7.00
CA LYS A 18 -8.68 -9.54 7.36
C LYS A 18 -7.47 -8.63 7.53
N ARG A 19 -7.65 -7.32 7.24
CA ARG A 19 -6.58 -6.35 7.47
C ARG A 19 -6.25 -6.25 8.96
N GLN A 20 -4.99 -5.97 9.25
CA GLN A 20 -4.50 -5.92 10.62
C GLN A 20 -4.94 -4.66 11.36
N SER A 21 -5.06 -3.55 10.65
CA SER A 21 -5.43 -2.27 11.24
C SER A 21 -5.96 -1.31 10.18
N ARG A 22 -6.43 -0.15 10.61
CA ARG A 22 -6.88 0.93 9.72
C ARG A 22 -6.64 2.26 10.42
N ASP A 23 -6.46 3.32 9.63
CA ASP A 23 -6.21 4.66 10.16
C ASP A 23 -6.64 5.70 9.13
N SER A 24 -7.58 6.56 9.50
CA SER A 24 -8.13 7.57 8.58
C SER A 24 -7.07 8.56 8.09
N ILE A 25 -6.12 8.91 8.94
CA ILE A 25 -5.02 9.83 8.57
C ILE A 25 -4.11 9.18 7.53
N LEU A 26 -3.82 7.89 7.67
CA LEU A 26 -3.02 7.18 6.68
C LEU A 26 -3.66 7.28 5.29
N TYR A 27 -4.96 7.01 5.19
CA TYR A 27 -5.64 7.05 3.89
C TYR A 27 -5.73 8.46 3.33
N GLU A 28 -5.87 9.48 4.18
CA GLU A 28 -5.79 10.89 3.75
C GLU A 28 -4.40 11.21 3.17
N GLU A 29 -3.33 10.78 3.87
CA GLU A 29 -1.95 10.99 3.40
C GLU A 29 -1.67 10.24 2.11
N LEU A 30 -2.20 9.03 1.98
CA LEU A 30 -2.09 8.26 0.75
C LEU A 30 -2.75 9.00 -0.41
N LEU A 31 -3.96 9.53 -0.22
CA LEU A 31 -4.66 10.28 -1.27
C LEU A 31 -3.92 11.54 -1.66
N LYS A 32 -3.30 12.23 -0.70
CA LYS A 32 -2.43 13.37 -1.02
C LYS A 32 -1.22 12.94 -1.85
N ARG A 33 -0.63 11.78 -1.54
CA ARG A 33 0.54 11.29 -2.25
C ARG A 33 0.24 10.98 -3.71
N ILE A 34 -0.89 10.36 -4.00
CA ILE A 34 -1.24 9.99 -5.38
C ILE A 34 -1.79 11.17 -6.18
N GLY A 35 -2.33 12.20 -5.50
CA GLY A 35 -2.92 13.36 -6.18
C GLY A 35 -4.08 12.98 -7.09
N GLU A 36 -4.01 13.38 -8.36
CA GLU A 36 -5.04 13.10 -9.36
C GLU A 36 -4.84 11.79 -10.12
N CYS A 37 -3.77 11.06 -9.84
CA CYS A 37 -3.52 9.77 -10.46
C CYS A 37 -4.59 8.76 -10.09
N LYS A 38 -4.81 7.77 -10.96
CA LYS A 38 -5.76 6.72 -10.68
C LYS A 38 -5.26 5.80 -9.56
N LEU A 39 -6.17 5.47 -8.66
CA LEU A 39 -5.96 4.49 -7.61
C LEU A 39 -6.90 3.32 -7.84
N TRP A 40 -6.34 2.16 -8.08
CA TRP A 40 -7.07 0.91 -8.25
C TRP A 40 -7.14 0.18 -6.91
N ILE A 41 -8.32 -0.22 -6.49
CA ILE A 41 -8.55 -0.92 -5.23
C ILE A 41 -9.45 -2.12 -5.45
N SER A 42 -9.35 -3.11 -4.57
CA SER A 42 -10.29 -4.23 -4.56
C SER A 42 -11.63 -3.84 -3.94
N SER A 43 -12.66 -4.65 -4.15
CA SER A 43 -13.95 -4.46 -3.49
C SER A 43 -13.82 -4.53 -1.96
N TYR A 44 -12.90 -5.34 -1.45
CA TYR A 44 -12.61 -5.45 -0.02
C TYR A 44 -12.10 -4.12 0.57
N SER A 45 -11.30 -3.37 -0.20
CA SER A 45 -10.70 -2.11 0.25
C SER A 45 -11.62 -0.91 0.09
N ALA A 46 -12.74 -1.05 -0.62
CA ALA A 46 -13.61 0.06 -1.01
C ALA A 46 -14.09 0.91 0.17
N SER A 47 -14.37 0.28 1.32
CA SER A 47 -14.87 0.99 2.51
C SER A 47 -13.84 1.92 3.16
N LEU A 48 -12.56 1.81 2.81
CA LEU A 48 -11.50 2.63 3.37
C LEU A 48 -11.37 4.00 2.71
N PHE A 49 -11.93 4.15 1.52
CA PHE A 49 -11.75 5.34 0.68
C PHE A 49 -13.06 6.01 0.35
N PRO A 50 -13.08 7.34 0.15
CA PRO A 50 -14.28 8.02 -0.33
C PRO A 50 -14.54 7.69 -1.80
N GLN A 51 -15.75 7.96 -2.27
CA GLN A 51 -16.06 7.87 -3.70
C GLN A 51 -15.44 9.08 -4.41
N MET A 52 -14.49 8.81 -5.29
CA MET A 52 -13.80 9.83 -6.08
C MET A 52 -13.64 9.31 -7.51
N SER A 53 -13.62 10.24 -8.48
CA SER A 53 -13.54 9.86 -9.90
C SER A 53 -12.25 9.14 -10.28
N ASN A 54 -11.16 9.36 -9.52
CA ASN A 54 -9.87 8.70 -9.76
C ASN A 54 -9.67 7.41 -8.96
N ILE A 55 -10.66 6.98 -8.17
CA ILE A 55 -10.60 5.70 -7.45
C ILE A 55 -11.45 4.68 -8.19
N ILE A 56 -10.82 3.60 -8.63
CA ILE A 56 -11.47 2.55 -9.43
C ILE A 56 -11.52 1.26 -8.61
N ILE A 57 -12.72 0.73 -8.42
CA ILE A 57 -12.95 -0.53 -7.71
C ILE A 57 -13.01 -1.66 -8.73
N ASP A 58 -12.04 -2.57 -8.70
CA ASP A 58 -11.96 -3.68 -9.64
C ASP A 58 -11.08 -4.77 -9.03
N ASP A 59 -11.64 -5.97 -8.85
CA ASP A 59 -10.90 -7.06 -8.22
C ASP A 59 -9.79 -7.64 -9.12
N ASP A 60 -9.77 -7.28 -10.39
CA ASP A 60 -8.69 -7.62 -11.32
C ASP A 60 -7.76 -6.42 -11.59
N TYR A 61 -7.57 -5.59 -10.60
CA TYR A 61 -6.90 -4.29 -10.74
C TYR A 61 -5.42 -4.38 -11.14
N CYS A 62 -4.69 -5.40 -10.67
CA CYS A 62 -3.27 -5.53 -10.99
C CYS A 62 -3.01 -5.79 -12.47
N SER A 63 -3.96 -6.40 -13.19
CA SER A 63 -3.82 -6.65 -14.63
C SER A 63 -4.25 -5.46 -15.48
N LYS A 64 -4.96 -4.50 -14.90
CA LYS A 64 -5.56 -3.36 -15.65
C LYS A 64 -4.82 -2.05 -15.44
N ALA A 65 -4.17 -1.86 -14.30
CA ALA A 65 -3.48 -0.62 -13.97
C ALA A 65 -2.28 -0.39 -14.92
N THR A 66 -2.08 0.86 -15.32
CA THR A 66 -1.01 1.25 -16.23
C THR A 66 0.15 1.89 -15.49
N GLU A 67 1.20 2.31 -16.23
CA GLU A 67 2.50 2.69 -15.69
C GLU A 67 2.47 3.74 -14.59
N ASN A 68 1.65 4.78 -14.74
CA ASN A 68 1.60 5.89 -13.79
C ASN A 68 0.42 5.79 -12.83
N GLU A 69 -0.18 4.62 -12.70
CA GLU A 69 -1.32 4.38 -11.85
C GLU A 69 -0.93 3.58 -10.61
N TYR A 70 -1.69 3.72 -9.56
CA TYR A 70 -1.44 3.12 -8.26
C TYR A 70 -2.40 1.97 -8.00
N CYS A 71 -1.93 0.93 -7.32
CA CYS A 71 -2.74 -0.18 -6.83
C CYS A 71 -2.56 -0.30 -5.33
N PHE A 72 -3.66 -0.26 -4.59
CA PHE A 72 -3.64 -0.48 -3.14
C PHE A 72 -3.83 -1.98 -2.87
N ILE A 73 -2.79 -2.61 -2.32
CA ILE A 73 -2.73 -4.07 -2.15
C ILE A 73 -2.95 -4.42 -0.69
N GLU A 74 -3.99 -5.21 -0.40
CA GLU A 74 -4.22 -5.74 0.94
C GLU A 74 -4.08 -7.25 1.02
N ASN A 75 -3.99 -7.96 -0.11
CA ASN A 75 -3.93 -9.40 -0.16
C ASN A 75 -2.85 -9.91 -1.12
N LYS A 76 -2.87 -11.21 -1.42
CA LYS A 76 -1.98 -11.82 -2.41
C LYS A 76 -2.43 -11.50 -3.84
N GLY A 77 -1.62 -11.84 -4.83
CA GLY A 77 -1.95 -11.69 -6.24
C GLY A 77 -1.33 -10.46 -6.88
N TYR A 78 -0.23 -9.98 -6.34
CA TYR A 78 0.56 -8.89 -6.91
C TYR A 78 1.88 -9.42 -7.46
N GLU A 79 2.43 -8.71 -8.44
CA GLU A 79 3.75 -8.98 -9.01
C GLU A 79 4.57 -7.71 -9.01
N ILE A 80 5.82 -7.80 -8.55
CA ILE A 80 6.69 -6.62 -8.49
C ILE A 80 7.57 -6.48 -9.73
N ASP A 81 7.66 -7.49 -10.60
CA ASP A 81 8.57 -7.46 -11.75
C ASP A 81 8.25 -6.33 -12.72
N ASN A 82 6.98 -6.00 -12.91
CA ASN A 82 6.53 -4.93 -13.79
C ASN A 82 6.16 -3.65 -13.04
N CYS A 83 6.50 -3.58 -11.76
CA CYS A 83 6.16 -2.47 -10.89
C CYS A 83 7.25 -1.41 -10.95
N LYS A 84 6.87 -0.14 -11.08
CA LYS A 84 7.79 0.99 -11.16
C LYS A 84 8.24 1.46 -9.79
N SER A 85 7.33 1.48 -8.83
CA SER A 85 7.65 1.85 -7.47
C SER A 85 6.74 1.12 -6.47
N VAL A 86 7.21 1.05 -5.22
CA VAL A 86 6.48 0.44 -4.11
C VAL A 86 6.43 1.45 -2.97
N ILE A 87 5.23 1.74 -2.49
CA ILE A 87 5.03 2.58 -1.32
C ILE A 87 4.60 1.70 -0.17
N ILE A 88 5.29 1.80 0.95
CA ILE A 88 4.98 1.04 2.15
C ILE A 88 4.62 2.00 3.27
N TYR A 89 3.43 1.80 3.86
CA TYR A 89 3.04 2.47 5.10
C TYR A 89 3.21 1.47 6.22
N LYS A 90 4.05 1.81 7.20
CA LYS A 90 4.34 0.97 8.35
C LYS A 90 3.53 1.43 9.55
N TRP A 91 2.75 0.50 10.12
CA TRP A 91 1.98 0.77 11.33
C TRP A 91 2.87 1.06 12.54
N ASN A 92 4.10 0.54 12.52
CA ASN A 92 5.05 0.59 13.64
C ASN A 92 4.49 -0.08 14.90
N ARG A 93 3.69 -1.10 14.69
CA ARG A 93 3.14 -1.98 15.71
C ARG A 93 3.22 -3.42 15.23
N LEU A 94 3.18 -4.35 16.16
CA LEU A 94 3.14 -5.78 15.86
C LEU A 94 1.71 -6.26 16.01
N TYR A 95 1.20 -6.90 14.98
CA TYR A 95 -0.14 -7.50 14.95
C TYR A 95 -0.03 -8.99 14.60
N PRO A 96 -1.04 -9.82 14.95
CA PRO A 96 -1.09 -11.17 14.41
C PRO A 96 -1.11 -11.14 12.89
N SER A 97 -0.37 -12.05 12.24
CA SER A 97 -0.39 -12.15 10.78
C SER A 97 -0.15 -13.58 10.34
N ASP A 98 -0.80 -13.96 9.24
CA ASP A 98 -0.57 -15.22 8.54
C ASP A 98 -0.26 -14.98 7.05
N THR A 99 -0.28 -13.73 6.62
CA THR A 99 0.08 -13.29 5.28
C THR A 99 1.05 -12.13 5.41
N SER A 100 2.22 -12.24 4.77
CA SER A 100 3.29 -11.27 4.91
C SER A 100 3.87 -10.85 3.57
N PHE A 101 4.45 -9.66 3.53
CA PHE A 101 5.23 -9.16 2.40
C PHE A 101 6.67 -9.64 2.56
N ASN A 102 7.06 -10.66 1.80
CA ASN A 102 8.35 -11.33 1.96
C ASN A 102 9.35 -11.01 0.85
N ILE A 103 9.21 -9.84 0.21
CA ILE A 103 10.07 -9.46 -0.90
C ILE A 103 11.16 -8.52 -0.40
N ASP A 104 12.41 -8.85 -0.69
CA ASP A 104 13.54 -7.95 -0.45
C ASP A 104 13.61 -6.97 -1.63
N LEU A 105 13.13 -5.76 -1.41
CA LEU A 105 13.03 -4.75 -2.47
C LEU A 105 14.40 -4.36 -3.02
N LYS A 106 15.42 -4.24 -2.17
CA LYS A 106 16.77 -3.88 -2.64
C LYS A 106 17.34 -4.94 -3.56
N LYS A 107 17.18 -6.22 -3.22
CA LYS A 107 17.63 -7.33 -4.08
C LYS A 107 16.85 -7.41 -5.39
N ASN A 108 15.65 -6.86 -5.43
CA ASN A 108 14.79 -6.86 -6.62
C ASN A 108 14.89 -5.57 -7.43
N GLY A 109 15.93 -4.78 -7.22
CA GLY A 109 16.22 -3.61 -8.06
C GLY A 109 15.55 -2.33 -7.64
N PHE A 110 15.09 -2.22 -6.39
CA PHE A 110 14.48 -1.00 -5.86
C PHE A 110 15.41 -0.29 -4.89
N LYS A 111 15.29 1.02 -4.86
CA LYS A 111 16.04 1.90 -3.97
C LYS A 111 15.07 2.75 -3.15
N LEU A 112 15.33 2.87 -1.85
CA LEU A 112 14.57 3.77 -0.98
C LEU A 112 14.86 5.22 -1.37
N THR A 113 13.83 5.95 -1.78
CA THR A 113 13.97 7.35 -2.23
C THR A 113 13.31 8.34 -1.27
N LEU A 114 12.40 7.89 -0.42
CA LEU A 114 11.76 8.75 0.57
C LEU A 114 11.40 7.94 1.80
N LYS A 115 11.59 8.53 2.97
CA LYS A 115 11.13 7.99 4.24
C LYS A 115 10.61 9.14 5.09
N ARG A 116 9.37 9.03 5.56
CA ARG A 116 8.70 10.09 6.29
C ARG A 116 7.83 9.50 7.39
N ASP A 117 7.88 10.08 8.57
CA ASP A 117 6.99 9.72 9.67
C ASP A 117 5.87 10.75 9.80
N PHE A 118 4.68 10.29 10.20
CA PHE A 118 3.58 11.18 10.54
C PHE A 118 2.71 10.56 11.64
N VAL A 119 1.95 11.41 12.33
CA VAL A 119 1.04 10.97 13.38
C VAL A 119 -0.27 10.53 12.74
N GLY A 120 -0.71 9.30 13.06
CA GLY A 120 -2.00 8.78 12.60
C GLY A 120 -3.15 9.22 13.49
N ASN A 121 -4.34 8.75 13.17
CA ASN A 121 -5.53 8.97 13.99
C ASN A 121 -5.53 8.06 15.22
N SER A 122 -5.23 6.77 15.03
CA SER A 122 -5.18 5.76 16.08
C SER A 122 -3.80 5.15 16.28
N HIS A 123 -2.79 5.67 15.58
CA HIS A 123 -1.40 5.24 15.66
C HIS A 123 -0.51 6.43 15.97
N GLU A 124 0.39 6.29 16.92
CA GLU A 124 1.28 7.38 17.33
C GLU A 124 2.25 7.79 16.23
N LYS A 125 2.74 6.82 15.47
CA LYS A 125 3.67 7.06 14.38
C LYS A 125 3.43 6.05 13.26
N ILE A 126 3.19 6.59 12.06
CA ILE A 126 3.13 5.81 10.83
C ILE A 126 4.31 6.24 9.97
N THR A 127 5.02 5.30 9.36
CA THR A 127 6.15 5.58 8.48
C THR A 127 5.77 5.30 7.04
N GLU A 128 5.94 6.30 6.17
CA GLU A 128 5.80 6.15 4.73
C GLU A 128 7.18 5.94 4.13
N GLU A 129 7.35 4.86 3.37
CA GLU A 129 8.58 4.59 2.62
C GLU A 129 8.25 4.43 1.14
N ILE A 130 9.01 5.10 0.29
CA ILE A 130 8.86 4.98 -1.16
C ILE A 130 10.12 4.36 -1.71
N TYR A 131 9.95 3.26 -2.44
CA TYR A 131 11.00 2.55 -3.14
C TYR A 131 10.76 2.70 -4.64
N GLU A 132 11.80 3.11 -5.36
CA GLU A 132 11.72 3.26 -6.80
C GLU A 132 12.70 2.31 -7.49
N ARG A 133 12.31 1.82 -8.66
CA ARG A 133 13.15 0.92 -9.45
C ARG A 133 14.34 1.69 -10.00
N VAL A 134 15.50 1.10 -9.83
CA VAL A 134 16.77 1.70 -10.28
C VAL A 134 17.02 1.37 -11.75
#